data_d8d45802eb30f210ec77ca71b5e5a67b
#
_entry.id   d8d45802eb30f210ec77ca71b5e5a67b
#
_cell.length_a   1.000
_cell.length_b   1.000
_cell.length_c   1.000
_cell.angle_alpha   90.00
_cell.angle_beta   90.00
_cell.angle_gamma   90.00
#
_symmetry.space_group_name_H-M   'P 1'
#
loop_
_entity.id
_entity.type
_entity.pdbx_description
1 polymer ?
#
loop_
_entity_poly.entity_id
_entity_poly.type
_entity_poly.pdbx_seq_one_letter_code
_entity_poly.pdbx_strand_id
1 'polypeptide(L)'
;MDNSKTANVNSDKKTAIEFVNISFSYDGTIKNLDDVSFKIYQNEYVCILGHNGSGKSTISKILAGLLQPKLGYMKIFDVNIDFQKIKYLRENVGIIFQNPDSQFIGLTTEDDIAFGLENKNIDPIKMHEIINDVVDVIDIKDLLHKDSSLLSGGQKQRVAIASVLATNPNIMIFDESTSMLDPRGKKDLKKIILDLKINAKKTIISITHDMDEVLNADKVIIMQKGKVKLIGEPKDVFVDENTLKELSLDFPFSLKLALELKKRNIIKELTLSNDELVDMICRK
;
A
#
# COMPACT_ATOMS: atom_id res chain seq x y z
N MET A 1 9.85 25.28 27.42
CA MET A 1 10.99 25.57 26.52
C MET A 1 10.71 24.88 25.19
N ASP A 2 10.43 25.69 24.25
CA ASP A 2 10.28 25.59 22.80
C ASP A 2 10.31 24.20 22.12
N ASN A 3 9.12 23.74 21.73
CA ASN A 3 8.88 22.69 20.77
C ASN A 3 8.54 23.28 19.38
N SER A 4 9.41 24.12 18.84
CA SER A 4 9.23 24.74 17.52
C SER A 4 10.43 24.49 16.60
N LYS A 5 10.70 23.22 16.27
CA LYS A 5 11.68 22.87 15.21
C LYS A 5 11.32 21.57 14.50
N THR A 6 10.17 21.51 13.83
CA THR A 6 9.91 20.55 12.74
C THR A 6 8.85 21.08 11.77
N ALA A 7 9.07 22.29 11.26
CA ALA A 7 8.28 22.84 10.17
C ALA A 7 9.24 23.55 9.22
N ASN A 8 9.62 22.91 8.12
CA ASN A 8 9.96 23.49 6.82
C ASN A 8 10.94 22.62 6.03
N VAL A 9 10.46 21.52 5.42
CA VAL A 9 11.18 20.85 4.29
C VAL A 9 10.22 20.38 3.19
N ASN A 10 8.91 20.65 3.24
CA ASN A 10 7.95 20.06 2.29
C ASN A 10 7.09 21.09 1.53
N SER A 11 7.59 22.29 1.21
CA SER A 11 6.78 23.29 0.47
C SER A 11 6.45 22.96 -0.99
N ASP A 12 7.14 22.00 -1.62
CA ASP A 12 6.97 21.70 -3.04
C ASP A 12 6.27 20.35 -3.37
N LYS A 13 6.02 19.50 -2.36
CA LYS A 13 5.37 18.20 -2.60
C LYS A 13 3.85 18.37 -2.67
N LYS A 14 3.26 18.03 -3.83
CA LYS A 14 1.81 18.03 -4.03
C LYS A 14 1.16 16.89 -3.25
N THR A 15 0.08 17.19 -2.52
CA THR A 15 -0.69 16.19 -1.77
C THR A 15 -1.47 15.28 -2.72
N ALA A 16 -1.38 13.97 -2.53
CA ALA A 16 -2.21 12.99 -3.19
C ALA A 16 -3.44 12.62 -2.36
N ILE A 17 -3.22 12.38 -1.06
CA ILE A 17 -4.28 12.01 -0.10
C ILE A 17 -4.12 12.82 1.17
N GLU A 18 -5.22 13.35 1.68
CA GLU A 18 -5.29 13.99 2.99
C GLU A 18 -6.49 13.44 3.77
N PHE A 19 -6.22 12.82 4.92
CA PHE A 19 -7.22 12.48 5.94
C PHE A 19 -7.20 13.55 7.02
N VAL A 20 -8.36 14.09 7.38
CA VAL A 20 -8.50 15.13 8.41
C VAL A 20 -9.55 14.72 9.42
N ASN A 21 -9.10 14.41 10.65
CA ASN A 21 -9.92 14.08 11.82
C ASN A 21 -10.98 13.00 11.54
N ILE A 22 -10.62 11.98 10.73
CA ILE A 22 -11.55 10.93 10.34
C ILE A 22 -11.87 10.03 11.52
N SER A 23 -13.16 9.91 11.82
CA SER A 23 -13.71 8.92 12.75
C SER A 23 -14.76 8.07 12.06
N PHE A 24 -14.74 6.77 12.36
CA PHE A 24 -15.68 5.80 11.79
C PHE A 24 -16.03 4.68 12.79
N SER A 25 -17.27 4.21 12.73
CA SER A 25 -17.76 3.07 13.48
C SER A 25 -18.79 2.32 12.64
N TYR A 26 -18.72 0.98 12.61
CA TYR A 26 -19.72 0.13 11.92
C TYR A 26 -21.06 0.09 12.65
N ASP A 27 -21.04 -0.04 13.96
CA ASP A 27 -22.21 -0.24 14.83
C ASP A 27 -22.63 1.01 15.61
N GLY A 28 -21.86 2.10 15.51
CA GLY A 28 -22.10 3.34 16.25
C GLY A 28 -21.57 3.35 17.69
N THR A 29 -21.10 2.23 18.21
CA THR A 29 -20.59 2.09 19.59
C THR A 29 -19.08 2.01 19.65
N ILE A 30 -18.48 1.13 18.85
CA ILE A 30 -17.04 0.93 18.82
C ILE A 30 -16.42 1.78 17.70
N LYS A 31 -15.50 2.66 18.05
CA LYS A 31 -14.75 3.45 17.07
C LYS A 31 -13.68 2.58 16.41
N ASN A 32 -13.92 2.23 15.16
CA ASN A 32 -12.92 1.54 14.31
C ASN A 32 -11.82 2.47 13.84
N LEU A 33 -12.17 3.76 13.65
CA LEU A 33 -11.23 4.88 13.49
C LEU A 33 -11.62 6.00 14.45
N ASP A 34 -10.66 6.60 15.12
CA ASP A 34 -10.84 7.66 16.11
C ASP A 34 -9.83 8.78 15.88
N ASP A 35 -10.29 9.85 15.26
CA ASP A 35 -9.51 11.06 14.98
C ASP A 35 -8.24 10.82 14.16
N VAL A 36 -8.40 10.09 13.05
CA VAL A 36 -7.29 9.74 12.16
C VAL A 36 -6.97 10.87 11.20
N SER A 37 -5.73 11.35 11.24
CA SER A 37 -5.22 12.40 10.35
C SER A 37 -3.84 12.04 9.83
N PHE A 38 -3.66 12.13 8.50
CA PHE A 38 -2.36 11.96 7.84
C PHE A 38 -2.40 12.53 6.42
N LYS A 39 -1.20 12.73 5.84
CA LYS A 39 -1.02 13.14 4.44
C LYS A 39 -0.08 12.19 3.72
N ILE A 40 -0.43 11.91 2.46
CA ILE A 40 0.41 11.16 1.50
C ILE A 40 0.62 12.09 0.31
N TYR A 41 1.88 12.22 -0.10
CA TYR A 41 2.23 13.07 -1.24
C TYR A 41 2.26 12.27 -2.53
N GLN A 42 2.18 12.97 -3.67
CA GLN A 42 2.27 12.35 -4.99
C GLN A 42 3.61 11.62 -5.16
N ASN A 43 3.56 10.47 -5.79
CA ASN A 43 4.69 9.59 -6.03
C ASN A 43 5.38 9.06 -4.75
N GLU A 44 4.74 9.16 -3.58
CA GLU A 44 5.20 8.46 -2.37
C GLU A 44 4.77 6.99 -2.39
N TYR A 45 5.63 6.14 -1.86
CA TYR A 45 5.31 4.78 -1.44
C TYR A 45 5.13 4.76 0.08
N VAL A 46 3.92 4.50 0.53
CA VAL A 46 3.55 4.54 1.95
C VAL A 46 3.10 3.16 2.42
N CYS A 47 3.67 2.67 3.52
CA CYS A 47 3.20 1.46 4.18
C CYS A 47 2.34 1.81 5.40
N ILE A 48 1.15 1.21 5.51
CA ILE A 48 0.27 1.29 6.68
C ILE A 48 0.39 -0.01 7.47
N LEU A 49 0.91 0.08 8.68
CA LEU A 49 1.15 -1.03 9.58
C LEU A 49 0.23 -1.00 10.80
N GLY A 50 0.10 -2.13 11.45
CA GLY A 50 -0.62 -2.28 12.71
C GLY A 50 -1.15 -3.71 12.87
N HIS A 51 -1.42 -4.15 14.09
CA HIS A 51 -1.99 -5.47 14.35
C HIS A 51 -3.43 -5.58 13.84
N ASN A 52 -3.99 -6.79 13.86
CA ASN A 52 -5.38 -7.03 13.47
C ASN A 52 -6.34 -6.22 14.37
N GLY A 53 -7.36 -5.61 13.75
CA GLY A 53 -8.29 -4.73 14.43
C GLY A 53 -7.77 -3.30 14.70
N SER A 54 -6.59 -2.91 14.22
CA SER A 54 -6.07 -1.55 14.38
C SER A 54 -6.75 -0.48 13.51
N GLY A 55 -7.61 -0.87 12.55
CA GLY A 55 -8.34 0.04 11.67
C GLY A 55 -7.84 0.09 10.23
N LYS A 56 -6.80 -0.65 9.85
CA LYS A 56 -6.21 -0.64 8.48
C LYS A 56 -7.22 -0.93 7.38
N SER A 57 -7.98 -2.01 7.50
CA SER A 57 -9.00 -2.39 6.50
C SER A 57 -10.15 -1.38 6.44
N THR A 58 -10.41 -0.62 7.51
CA THR A 58 -11.37 0.47 7.49
C THR A 58 -10.82 1.66 6.70
N ILE A 59 -9.54 1.99 6.86
CA ILE A 59 -8.85 3.00 6.04
C ILE A 59 -8.89 2.60 4.56
N SER A 60 -8.53 1.35 4.24
CA SER A 60 -8.57 0.81 2.88
C SER A 60 -9.96 0.98 2.24
N LYS A 61 -11.02 0.61 2.95
CA LYS A 61 -12.40 0.74 2.47
C LYS A 61 -12.83 2.20 2.29
N ILE A 62 -12.38 3.12 3.13
CA ILE A 62 -12.65 4.55 2.97
C ILE A 62 -11.90 5.07 1.73
N LEU A 63 -10.63 4.72 1.56
CA LEU A 63 -9.82 5.08 0.40
C LEU A 63 -10.40 4.52 -0.92
N ALA A 64 -11.01 3.34 -0.87
CA ALA A 64 -11.69 2.73 -2.01
C ALA A 64 -13.09 3.33 -2.28
N GLY A 65 -13.59 4.21 -1.40
CA GLY A 65 -14.94 4.76 -1.48
C GLY A 65 -16.04 3.75 -1.20
N LEU A 66 -15.74 2.67 -0.47
CA LEU A 66 -16.70 1.67 -0.01
C LEU A 66 -17.34 2.06 1.32
N LEU A 67 -16.70 2.93 2.09
CA LEU A 67 -17.18 3.50 3.34
C LEU A 67 -17.00 5.02 3.32
N GLN A 68 -17.93 5.71 3.98
CA GLN A 68 -17.79 7.14 4.22
C GLN A 68 -17.45 7.42 5.68
N PRO A 69 -16.53 8.35 6.00
CA PRO A 69 -16.27 8.76 7.37
C PRO A 69 -17.52 9.34 8.01
N LYS A 70 -17.73 9.06 9.30
CA LYS A 70 -18.83 9.67 10.08
C LYS A 70 -18.48 11.07 10.55
N LEU A 71 -17.19 11.32 10.82
CA LEU A 71 -16.65 12.62 11.16
C LEU A 71 -15.36 12.84 10.39
N GLY A 72 -15.00 14.10 10.17
CA GLY A 72 -13.84 14.46 9.37
C GLY A 72 -14.11 14.38 7.87
N TYR A 73 -13.05 14.49 7.09
CA TYR A 73 -13.12 14.42 5.62
C TYR A 73 -11.82 13.88 5.01
N MET A 74 -11.94 13.40 3.78
CA MET A 74 -10.83 12.95 2.95
C MET A 74 -10.73 13.81 1.70
N LYS A 75 -9.49 14.19 1.32
CA LYS A 75 -9.21 14.79 0.01
C LYS A 75 -8.34 13.89 -0.83
N ILE A 76 -8.60 13.90 -2.13
CA ILE A 76 -7.78 13.31 -3.19
C ILE A 76 -7.39 14.42 -4.14
N PHE A 77 -6.09 14.70 -4.30
CA PHE A 77 -5.56 15.82 -5.10
C PHE A 77 -6.28 17.14 -4.80
N ASP A 78 -6.36 17.49 -3.51
CA ASP A 78 -7.03 18.70 -2.99
C ASP A 78 -8.57 18.75 -3.18
N VAL A 79 -9.18 17.75 -3.84
CA VAL A 79 -10.62 17.63 -3.97
C VAL A 79 -11.20 16.92 -2.76
N ASN A 80 -12.11 17.58 -2.04
CA ASN A 80 -12.83 16.97 -0.92
C ASN A 80 -13.79 15.89 -1.43
N ILE A 81 -13.68 14.67 -0.90
CA ILE A 81 -14.46 13.51 -1.35
C ILE A 81 -15.71 13.39 -0.48
N ASP A 82 -16.86 13.58 -1.13
CA ASP A 82 -18.19 13.32 -0.63
C ASP A 82 -18.92 12.31 -1.52
N PHE A 83 -20.18 12.06 -1.25
CA PHE A 83 -20.99 11.14 -2.05
C PHE A 83 -21.09 11.51 -3.53
N GLN A 84 -21.12 12.79 -3.85
CA GLN A 84 -21.24 13.26 -5.24
C GLN A 84 -19.92 13.08 -6.02
N LYS A 85 -18.79 13.03 -5.32
CA LYS A 85 -17.45 12.91 -5.91
C LYS A 85 -16.86 11.50 -5.85
N ILE A 86 -17.68 10.50 -5.55
CA ILE A 86 -17.25 9.11 -5.52
C ILE A 86 -16.71 8.62 -6.89
N LYS A 87 -17.25 9.14 -7.98
CA LYS A 87 -16.77 8.86 -9.34
C LYS A 87 -15.33 9.36 -9.51
N TYR A 88 -15.06 10.61 -9.10
CA TYR A 88 -13.71 11.19 -9.14
C TYR A 88 -12.71 10.36 -8.32
N LEU A 89 -13.12 9.89 -7.13
CA LEU A 89 -12.30 9.00 -6.31
C LEU A 89 -11.95 7.72 -7.09
N ARG A 90 -12.94 7.02 -7.66
CA ARG A 90 -12.75 5.76 -8.39
C ARG A 90 -11.97 5.91 -9.70
N GLU A 91 -11.95 7.09 -10.30
CA GLU A 91 -11.11 7.38 -11.46
C GLU A 91 -9.62 7.51 -11.09
N ASN A 92 -9.33 7.96 -9.88
CA ASN A 92 -7.97 8.25 -9.42
C ASN A 92 -7.37 7.17 -8.51
N VAL A 93 -8.18 6.36 -7.87
CA VAL A 93 -7.75 5.35 -6.88
C VAL A 93 -8.12 3.96 -7.35
N GLY A 94 -7.12 3.11 -7.51
CA GLY A 94 -7.28 1.68 -7.74
C GLY A 94 -6.92 0.89 -6.49
N ILE A 95 -7.66 -0.17 -6.19
CA ILE A 95 -7.41 -1.03 -5.05
C ILE A 95 -7.27 -2.50 -5.46
N ILE A 96 -6.26 -3.15 -4.92
CA ILE A 96 -6.02 -4.58 -5.01
C ILE A 96 -6.29 -5.16 -3.63
N PHE A 97 -7.33 -6.02 -3.52
CA PHE A 97 -7.72 -6.63 -2.26
C PHE A 97 -6.86 -7.84 -1.88
N GLN A 98 -6.89 -8.20 -0.61
CA GLN A 98 -6.21 -9.36 -0.05
C GLN A 98 -6.62 -10.67 -0.76
N ASN A 99 -7.91 -10.85 -1.01
CA ASN A 99 -8.42 -11.98 -1.75
C ASN A 99 -8.77 -11.55 -3.18
N PRO A 100 -7.97 -11.95 -4.20
CA PRO A 100 -8.23 -11.60 -5.60
C PRO A 100 -9.53 -12.20 -6.14
N ASP A 101 -10.01 -13.34 -5.61
CA ASP A 101 -11.29 -13.95 -6.04
C ASP A 101 -12.48 -13.01 -5.85
N SER A 102 -12.41 -12.08 -4.91
CA SER A 102 -13.47 -11.10 -4.68
C SER A 102 -13.51 -9.98 -5.72
N GLN A 103 -12.50 -9.91 -6.61
CA GLN A 103 -12.41 -8.89 -7.65
C GLN A 103 -12.84 -9.39 -9.03
N PHE A 104 -12.85 -10.70 -9.25
CA PHE A 104 -13.16 -11.29 -10.54
C PHE A 104 -14.67 -11.33 -10.79
N ILE A 105 -15.08 -10.93 -11.99
CA ILE A 105 -16.47 -10.82 -12.42
C ILE A 105 -16.65 -11.52 -13.78
N GLY A 106 -15.60 -11.51 -14.63
CA GLY A 106 -15.56 -12.07 -15.97
C GLY A 106 -15.43 -13.60 -15.96
N LEU A 107 -15.63 -14.23 -17.11
CA LEU A 107 -15.37 -15.63 -17.32
C LEU A 107 -13.89 -15.89 -17.61
N THR A 108 -13.22 -14.94 -18.22
CA THR A 108 -11.81 -15.04 -18.59
C THR A 108 -11.00 -13.90 -17.95
N THR A 109 -9.69 -14.08 -17.92
CA THR A 109 -8.76 -13.01 -17.48
C THR A 109 -8.90 -11.74 -18.32
N GLU A 110 -9.15 -11.89 -19.63
CA GLU A 110 -9.38 -10.75 -20.53
C GLU A 110 -10.62 -9.97 -20.12
N ASP A 111 -11.73 -10.67 -19.83
CA ASP A 111 -12.98 -10.03 -19.37
C ASP A 111 -12.78 -9.26 -18.07
N ASP A 112 -12.02 -9.83 -17.12
CA ASP A 112 -11.73 -9.18 -15.84
C ASP A 112 -10.89 -7.91 -16.01
N ILE A 113 -9.95 -7.90 -16.96
CA ILE A 113 -9.15 -6.70 -17.26
C ILE A 113 -10.00 -5.67 -18.03
N ALA A 114 -10.81 -6.12 -18.99
CA ALA A 114 -11.67 -5.28 -19.81
C ALA A 114 -12.75 -4.56 -18.99
N PHE A 115 -13.30 -5.21 -17.96
CA PHE A 115 -14.40 -4.69 -17.15
C PHE A 115 -14.18 -3.25 -16.64
N GLY A 116 -12.96 -2.96 -16.15
CA GLY A 116 -12.62 -1.61 -15.69
C GLY A 116 -12.59 -0.57 -16.81
N LEU A 117 -12.20 -0.98 -18.01
CA LEU A 117 -12.13 -0.13 -19.20
C LEU A 117 -13.52 0.12 -19.80
N GLU A 118 -14.37 -0.91 -19.79
CA GLU A 118 -15.79 -0.79 -20.20
C GLU A 118 -16.52 0.22 -19.33
N ASN A 119 -16.33 0.17 -18.01
CA ASN A 119 -16.91 1.15 -17.09
C ASN A 119 -16.44 2.58 -17.33
N LYS A 120 -15.29 2.76 -17.97
CA LYS A 120 -14.77 4.05 -18.42
C LYS A 120 -15.22 4.43 -19.85
N ASN A 121 -16.04 3.59 -20.50
CA ASN A 121 -16.47 3.74 -21.89
C ASN A 121 -15.29 3.90 -22.86
N ILE A 122 -14.23 3.12 -22.69
CA ILE A 122 -13.08 3.10 -23.60
C ILE A 122 -13.50 2.39 -24.89
N ASP A 123 -13.06 2.93 -26.03
CA ASP A 123 -13.29 2.30 -27.33
C ASP A 123 -12.70 0.88 -27.41
N PRO A 124 -13.40 -0.10 -28.01
CA PRO A 124 -12.94 -1.49 -28.06
C PRO A 124 -11.55 -1.70 -28.65
N ILE A 125 -11.19 -0.95 -29.70
CA ILE A 125 -9.85 -1.06 -30.33
C ILE A 125 -8.79 -0.60 -29.33
N LYS A 126 -9.00 0.54 -28.70
CA LYS A 126 -8.09 1.06 -27.67
C LYS A 126 -8.04 0.18 -26.44
N MET A 127 -9.15 -0.49 -26.12
CA MET A 127 -9.21 -1.46 -25.00
C MET A 127 -8.25 -2.60 -25.23
N HIS A 128 -8.24 -3.22 -26.42
CA HIS A 128 -7.30 -4.28 -26.76
C HIS A 128 -5.84 -3.84 -26.70
N GLU A 129 -5.53 -2.61 -27.13
CA GLU A 129 -4.18 -2.04 -27.01
C GLU A 129 -3.75 -1.96 -25.53
N ILE A 130 -4.60 -1.37 -24.67
CA ILE A 130 -4.33 -1.23 -23.25
C ILE A 130 -4.16 -2.60 -22.56
N ILE A 131 -5.02 -3.57 -22.89
CA ILE A 131 -4.94 -4.93 -22.34
C ILE A 131 -3.60 -5.56 -22.72
N ASN A 132 -3.20 -5.49 -23.99
CA ASN A 132 -1.92 -6.04 -24.44
C ASN A 132 -0.73 -5.39 -23.72
N ASP A 133 -0.72 -4.08 -23.58
CA ASP A 133 0.35 -3.36 -22.87
C ASP A 133 0.46 -3.81 -21.40
N VAL A 134 -0.68 -3.93 -20.72
CA VAL A 134 -0.73 -4.30 -19.30
C VAL A 134 -0.34 -5.75 -19.07
N VAL A 135 -0.79 -6.68 -19.92
CA VAL A 135 -0.45 -8.11 -19.77
C VAL A 135 1.04 -8.37 -20.03
N ASP A 136 1.68 -7.57 -20.88
CA ASP A 136 3.13 -7.64 -21.10
C ASP A 136 3.90 -7.09 -19.88
N VAL A 137 3.45 -5.97 -19.29
CA VAL A 137 4.07 -5.38 -18.08
C VAL A 137 3.98 -6.31 -16.88
N ILE A 138 2.84 -7.00 -16.70
CA ILE A 138 2.59 -7.88 -15.55
C ILE A 138 3.03 -9.34 -15.82
N ASP A 139 3.44 -9.66 -17.03
CA ASP A 139 3.85 -11.01 -17.46
C ASP A 139 2.74 -12.06 -17.24
N ILE A 140 1.56 -11.82 -17.86
CA ILE A 140 0.38 -12.71 -17.78
C ILE A 140 -0.23 -13.02 -19.16
N LYS A 141 0.50 -12.81 -20.24
CA LYS A 141 0.00 -13.01 -21.61
C LYS A 141 -0.58 -14.42 -21.84
N ASP A 142 0.08 -15.44 -21.29
CA ASP A 142 -0.36 -16.83 -21.37
C ASP A 142 -1.64 -17.13 -20.58
N LEU A 143 -2.10 -16.19 -19.77
CA LEU A 143 -3.29 -16.33 -18.93
C LEU A 143 -4.53 -15.66 -19.53
N LEU A 144 -4.37 -14.80 -20.54
CA LEU A 144 -5.41 -13.89 -21.02
C LEU A 144 -6.76 -14.57 -21.33
N HIS A 145 -6.72 -15.73 -21.97
CA HIS A 145 -7.92 -16.48 -22.35
C HIS A 145 -8.29 -17.61 -21.38
N LYS A 146 -7.63 -17.67 -20.21
CA LYS A 146 -7.96 -18.68 -19.20
C LYS A 146 -9.11 -18.21 -18.32
N ASP A 147 -9.86 -19.19 -17.82
CA ASP A 147 -10.84 -18.98 -16.78
C ASP A 147 -10.13 -18.53 -15.50
N SER A 148 -10.49 -17.35 -14.99
CA SER A 148 -9.88 -16.76 -13.80
C SER A 148 -10.03 -17.62 -12.56
N SER A 149 -11.06 -18.46 -12.48
CA SER A 149 -11.30 -19.38 -11.35
C SER A 149 -10.26 -20.49 -11.26
N LEU A 150 -9.67 -20.89 -12.40
CA LEU A 150 -8.70 -21.98 -12.50
C LEU A 150 -7.25 -21.56 -12.26
N LEU A 151 -7.00 -20.28 -12.06
CA LEU A 151 -5.66 -19.74 -11.85
C LEU A 151 -5.13 -20.04 -10.43
N SER A 152 -3.81 -20.19 -10.31
CA SER A 152 -3.16 -20.22 -8.99
C SER A 152 -3.30 -18.87 -8.26
N GLY A 153 -3.16 -18.85 -6.92
CA GLY A 153 -3.26 -17.62 -6.14
C GLY A 153 -2.32 -16.51 -6.63
N GLY A 154 -1.09 -16.85 -7.00
CA GLY A 154 -0.14 -15.88 -7.56
C GLY A 154 -0.56 -15.35 -8.94
N GLN A 155 -1.10 -16.22 -9.80
CA GLN A 155 -1.65 -15.81 -11.10
C GLN A 155 -2.86 -14.90 -10.92
N LYS A 156 -3.80 -15.27 -10.04
CA LYS A 156 -4.96 -14.43 -9.68
C LYS A 156 -4.53 -13.05 -9.21
N GLN A 157 -3.50 -12.97 -8.36
CA GLN A 157 -3.01 -11.69 -7.87
C GLN A 157 -2.44 -10.82 -9.00
N ARG A 158 -1.68 -11.41 -9.93
CA ARG A 158 -1.17 -10.68 -11.10
C ARG A 158 -2.31 -10.19 -12.00
N VAL A 159 -3.36 -10.99 -12.22
CA VAL A 159 -4.56 -10.58 -12.97
C VAL A 159 -5.28 -9.43 -12.26
N ALA A 160 -5.47 -9.49 -10.94
CA ALA A 160 -6.08 -8.42 -10.16
C ALA A 160 -5.30 -7.10 -10.28
N ILE A 161 -3.96 -7.17 -10.29
CA ILE A 161 -3.11 -5.98 -10.52
C ILE A 161 -3.28 -5.47 -11.95
N ALA A 162 -3.29 -6.34 -12.95
CA ALA A 162 -3.48 -5.97 -14.34
C ALA A 162 -4.83 -5.27 -14.56
N SER A 163 -5.92 -5.79 -13.99
CA SER A 163 -7.27 -5.21 -14.08
C SER A 163 -7.32 -3.79 -13.48
N VAL A 164 -6.64 -3.57 -12.37
CA VAL A 164 -6.54 -2.22 -11.78
C VAL A 164 -5.62 -1.32 -12.60
N LEU A 165 -4.46 -1.82 -13.02
CA LEU A 165 -3.47 -1.05 -13.77
C LEU A 165 -4.00 -0.59 -15.13
N ALA A 166 -4.80 -1.41 -15.82
CA ALA A 166 -5.45 -1.07 -17.07
C ALA A 166 -6.28 0.21 -16.98
N THR A 167 -6.93 0.45 -15.85
CA THR A 167 -7.68 1.68 -15.62
C THR A 167 -6.80 2.91 -15.38
N ASN A 168 -5.48 2.73 -15.29
CA ASN A 168 -4.46 3.77 -15.12
C ASN A 168 -4.71 4.75 -13.95
N PRO A 169 -5.00 4.28 -12.72
CA PRO A 169 -5.22 5.16 -11.58
C PRO A 169 -3.92 5.88 -11.18
N ASN A 170 -4.04 7.07 -10.58
CA ASN A 170 -2.88 7.82 -10.05
C ASN A 170 -2.39 7.28 -8.70
N ILE A 171 -3.29 6.65 -7.94
CA ILE A 171 -3.04 6.08 -6.61
C ILE A 171 -3.40 4.59 -6.66
N MET A 172 -2.50 3.73 -6.22
CA MET A 172 -2.72 2.29 -6.12
C MET A 172 -2.59 1.82 -4.69
N ILE A 173 -3.60 1.08 -4.22
CA ILE A 173 -3.67 0.55 -2.86
C ILE A 173 -3.53 -0.98 -2.95
N PHE A 174 -2.58 -1.52 -2.22
CA PHE A 174 -2.35 -2.95 -2.06
C PHE A 174 -2.76 -3.35 -0.64
N ASP A 175 -3.94 -3.96 -0.49
CA ASP A 175 -4.48 -4.35 0.82
C ASP A 175 -4.11 -5.80 1.12
N GLU A 176 -3.03 -6.01 1.87
CA GLU A 176 -2.45 -7.33 2.24
C GLU A 176 -2.25 -8.27 1.03
N SER A 177 -1.96 -7.71 -0.13
CA SER A 177 -1.91 -8.40 -1.43
C SER A 177 -0.79 -9.44 -1.55
N THR A 178 0.19 -9.44 -0.64
CA THR A 178 1.27 -10.43 -0.60
C THR A 178 0.97 -11.63 0.30
N SER A 179 -0.09 -11.58 1.10
CA SER A 179 -0.36 -12.58 2.16
C SER A 179 -0.61 -14.00 1.62
N MET A 180 -1.18 -14.13 0.42
CA MET A 180 -1.52 -15.41 -0.22
C MET A 180 -0.45 -15.90 -1.22
N LEU A 181 0.68 -15.19 -1.34
CA LEU A 181 1.73 -15.50 -2.29
C LEU A 181 2.83 -16.35 -1.65
N ASP A 182 3.40 -17.26 -2.44
CA ASP A 182 4.64 -17.94 -2.11
C ASP A 182 5.83 -16.95 -2.10
N PRO A 183 7.00 -17.31 -1.59
CA PRO A 183 8.15 -16.40 -1.52
C PRO A 183 8.57 -15.80 -2.87
N ARG A 184 8.44 -16.57 -3.97
CA ARG A 184 8.76 -16.09 -5.31
C ARG A 184 7.73 -15.06 -5.78
N GLY A 185 6.43 -15.36 -5.62
CA GLY A 185 5.34 -14.44 -5.95
C GLY A 185 5.43 -13.13 -5.16
N LYS A 186 5.80 -13.17 -3.87
CA LYS A 186 6.05 -11.97 -3.06
C LYS A 186 7.17 -11.12 -3.65
N LYS A 187 8.28 -11.73 -4.04
CA LYS A 187 9.41 -11.02 -4.64
C LYS A 187 9.02 -10.36 -5.98
N ASP A 188 8.28 -11.09 -6.82
CA ASP A 188 7.82 -10.57 -8.10
C ASP A 188 6.85 -9.39 -7.91
N LEU A 189 5.89 -9.51 -6.98
CA LEU A 189 4.97 -8.42 -6.68
C LEU A 189 5.69 -7.17 -6.13
N LYS A 190 6.64 -7.34 -5.22
CA LYS A 190 7.47 -6.23 -4.72
C LYS A 190 8.18 -5.50 -5.86
N LYS A 191 8.72 -6.25 -6.83
CA LYS A 191 9.35 -5.66 -8.02
C LYS A 191 8.34 -4.86 -8.83
N ILE A 192 7.15 -5.39 -9.09
CA ILE A 192 6.07 -4.69 -9.80
C ILE A 192 5.72 -3.38 -9.05
N ILE A 193 5.52 -3.42 -7.74
CA ILE A 193 5.21 -2.23 -6.93
C ILE A 193 6.29 -1.15 -7.06
N LEU A 194 7.57 -1.54 -6.99
CA LEU A 194 8.69 -0.61 -7.14
C LEU A 194 8.77 -0.03 -8.56
N ASP A 195 8.54 -0.83 -9.59
CA ASP A 195 8.49 -0.37 -10.98
C ASP A 195 7.34 0.62 -11.20
N LEU A 196 6.17 0.37 -10.63
CA LEU A 196 5.02 1.29 -10.68
C LEU A 196 5.33 2.63 -9.99
N LYS A 197 6.05 2.61 -8.86
CA LYS A 197 6.50 3.83 -8.18
C LYS A 197 7.50 4.62 -9.04
N ILE A 198 8.58 3.95 -9.49
CA ILE A 198 9.74 4.61 -10.09
C ILE A 198 9.44 5.03 -11.53
N ASN A 199 8.95 4.09 -12.35
CA ASN A 199 8.80 4.28 -13.78
C ASN A 199 7.44 4.90 -14.15
N ALA A 200 6.35 4.43 -13.54
CA ALA A 200 5.02 4.95 -13.79
C ALA A 200 4.63 6.13 -12.87
N LYS A 201 5.49 6.53 -11.93
CA LYS A 201 5.27 7.63 -10.98
C LYS A 201 3.91 7.56 -10.27
N LYS A 202 3.49 6.34 -9.89
CA LYS A 202 2.26 6.13 -9.13
C LYS A 202 2.48 6.42 -7.65
N THR A 203 1.44 6.93 -6.99
CA THR A 203 1.39 6.97 -5.52
C THR A 203 0.95 5.60 -5.04
N ILE A 204 1.74 4.97 -4.18
CA ILE A 204 1.52 3.59 -3.73
C ILE A 204 1.20 3.58 -2.24
N ILE A 205 0.19 2.81 -1.87
CA ILE A 205 -0.14 2.52 -0.47
C ILE A 205 -0.16 1.01 -0.30
N SER A 206 0.71 0.46 0.53
CA SER A 206 0.65 -0.94 0.96
C SER A 206 0.13 -1.03 2.39
N ILE A 207 -0.96 -1.76 2.57
CA ILE A 207 -1.38 -2.23 3.89
C ILE A 207 -0.79 -3.62 4.02
N THR A 208 0.17 -3.79 4.91
CA THR A 208 0.99 -5.01 4.94
C THR A 208 1.45 -5.36 6.36
N HIS A 209 1.80 -6.62 6.54
CA HIS A 209 2.57 -7.13 7.68
C HIS A 209 3.98 -7.55 7.26
N ASP A 210 4.31 -7.45 5.98
CA ASP A 210 5.63 -7.81 5.43
C ASP A 210 6.64 -6.69 5.67
N MET A 211 7.57 -6.93 6.57
CA MET A 211 8.60 -5.95 6.94
C MET A 211 9.56 -5.62 5.80
N ASP A 212 9.75 -6.52 4.83
CA ASP A 212 10.58 -6.21 3.66
C ASP A 212 9.90 -5.22 2.70
N GLU A 213 8.56 -5.18 2.65
CA GLU A 213 7.84 -4.12 1.94
C GLU A 213 8.08 -2.76 2.60
N VAL A 214 8.01 -2.76 3.93
CA VAL A 214 8.16 -1.54 4.74
C VAL A 214 9.51 -0.88 4.55
N LEU A 215 10.58 -1.67 4.40
CA LEU A 215 11.93 -1.15 4.17
C LEU A 215 12.09 -0.39 2.85
N ASN A 216 11.23 -0.67 1.88
CA ASN A 216 11.23 -0.01 0.57
C ASN A 216 10.31 1.22 0.51
N ALA A 217 9.54 1.48 1.56
CA ALA A 217 8.62 2.61 1.62
C ALA A 217 9.35 3.93 1.90
N ASP A 218 8.82 5.04 1.37
CA ASP A 218 9.29 6.39 1.73
C ASP A 218 8.75 6.80 3.09
N LYS A 219 7.57 6.27 3.49
CA LYS A 219 6.88 6.63 4.71
C LYS A 219 6.14 5.43 5.30
N VAL A 220 6.11 5.36 6.60
CA VAL A 220 5.36 4.37 7.38
C VAL A 220 4.34 5.09 8.24
N ILE A 221 3.12 4.56 8.28
CA ILE A 221 2.03 4.97 9.16
C ILE A 221 1.68 3.79 10.05
N ILE A 222 1.85 3.94 11.36
CA ILE A 222 1.52 2.88 12.32
C ILE A 222 0.17 3.16 12.95
N MET A 223 -0.73 2.19 12.83
CA MET A 223 -2.07 2.20 13.38
C MET A 223 -2.17 1.33 14.63
N GLN A 224 -2.83 1.84 15.68
CA GLN A 224 -3.16 1.09 16.88
C GLN A 224 -4.52 1.53 17.42
N LYS A 225 -5.43 0.58 17.67
CA LYS A 225 -6.75 0.83 18.26
C LYS A 225 -7.51 1.98 17.59
N GLY A 226 -7.53 1.98 16.25
CA GLY A 226 -8.23 2.98 15.45
C GLY A 226 -7.55 4.35 15.35
N LYS A 227 -6.34 4.53 15.88
CA LYS A 227 -5.60 5.80 15.85
C LYS A 227 -4.27 5.67 15.13
N VAL A 228 -3.81 6.76 14.54
CA VAL A 228 -2.43 6.88 14.10
C VAL A 228 -1.54 7.06 15.32
N LYS A 229 -0.56 6.20 15.49
CA LYS A 229 0.39 6.25 16.60
C LYS A 229 1.71 6.88 16.22
N LEU A 230 2.20 6.56 15.02
CA LEU A 230 3.48 7.05 14.54
C LEU A 230 3.44 7.23 13.03
N ILE A 231 4.09 8.27 12.53
CA ILE A 231 4.34 8.50 11.11
C ILE A 231 5.81 8.91 10.98
N GLY A 232 6.53 8.27 10.07
CA GLY A 232 7.93 8.60 9.81
C GLY A 232 8.51 7.82 8.65
N GLU A 233 9.77 8.05 8.35
CA GLU A 233 10.54 7.17 7.45
C GLU A 233 10.83 5.83 8.15
N PRO A 234 11.02 4.72 7.41
CA PRO A 234 11.32 3.44 8.04
C PRO A 234 12.47 3.51 9.06
N LYS A 235 13.55 4.21 8.71
CA LYS A 235 14.72 4.37 9.59
C LYS A 235 14.39 5.06 10.92
N ASP A 236 13.42 6.00 10.93
CA ASP A 236 13.04 6.75 12.14
C ASP A 236 12.03 5.97 12.99
N VAL A 237 11.19 5.17 12.33
CA VAL A 237 10.14 4.38 12.97
C VAL A 237 10.71 3.15 13.68
N PHE A 238 11.73 2.50 13.10
CA PHE A 238 12.30 1.26 13.64
C PHE A 238 13.53 1.46 14.53
N VAL A 239 13.70 2.62 15.14
CA VAL A 239 14.84 2.91 16.04
C VAL A 239 14.63 2.39 17.46
N ASP A 240 13.40 2.45 17.97
CA ASP A 240 13.11 2.13 19.37
C ASP A 240 12.43 0.77 19.52
N GLU A 241 13.22 -0.19 20.04
CA GLU A 241 12.76 -1.57 20.30
C GLU A 241 11.56 -1.61 21.27
N ASN A 242 11.50 -0.74 22.25
CA ASN A 242 10.43 -0.73 23.25
C ASN A 242 9.11 -0.27 22.63
N THR A 243 9.14 0.81 21.86
CA THR A 243 7.97 1.32 21.13
C THR A 243 7.39 0.26 20.19
N LEU A 244 8.23 -0.47 19.44
CA LEU A 244 7.75 -1.50 18.52
C LEU A 244 7.16 -2.71 19.25
N LYS A 245 7.72 -3.11 20.38
CA LYS A 245 7.15 -4.16 21.24
C LYS A 245 5.78 -3.75 21.80
N GLU A 246 5.64 -2.51 22.29
CA GLU A 246 4.35 -1.96 22.74
C GLU A 246 3.29 -1.93 21.64
N LEU A 247 3.72 -1.71 20.40
CA LEU A 247 2.87 -1.72 19.22
C LEU A 247 2.58 -3.12 18.69
N SER A 248 3.19 -4.17 19.28
CA SER A 248 3.10 -5.56 18.83
C SER A 248 3.48 -5.73 17.36
N LEU A 249 4.46 -4.95 16.90
CA LEU A 249 5.01 -5.03 15.56
C LEU A 249 6.25 -5.90 15.55
N ASP A 250 6.42 -6.65 14.47
CA ASP A 250 7.64 -7.39 14.22
C ASP A 250 8.75 -6.47 13.70
N PHE A 251 9.99 -6.94 13.75
CA PHE A 251 11.15 -6.22 13.25
C PHE A 251 11.55 -6.76 11.88
N PRO A 252 12.06 -5.91 10.97
CA PRO A 252 12.79 -6.39 9.81
C PRO A 252 13.90 -7.35 10.21
N PHE A 253 14.14 -8.39 9.41
CA PHE A 253 15.17 -9.38 9.71
C PHE A 253 16.56 -8.75 9.90
N SER A 254 16.94 -7.81 9.04
CA SER A 254 18.19 -7.05 9.14
C SER A 254 18.34 -6.37 10.50
N LEU A 255 17.28 -5.72 10.99
CA LEU A 255 17.31 -5.05 12.29
C LEU A 255 17.37 -6.04 13.44
N LYS A 256 16.63 -7.17 13.41
CA LYS A 256 16.72 -8.23 14.42
C LYS A 256 18.15 -8.73 14.54
N LEU A 257 18.77 -9.04 13.40
CA LEU A 257 20.14 -9.52 13.37
C LEU A 257 21.13 -8.44 13.83
N ALA A 258 20.96 -7.18 13.38
CA ALA A 258 21.81 -6.07 13.82
C ALA A 258 21.74 -5.84 15.33
N LEU A 259 20.55 -5.92 15.94
CA LEU A 259 20.38 -5.83 17.40
C LEU A 259 21.12 -6.93 18.15
N GLU A 260 21.04 -8.18 17.68
CA GLU A 260 21.77 -9.30 18.30
C GLU A 260 23.30 -9.21 18.14
N LEU A 261 23.77 -8.77 16.97
CA LEU A 261 25.19 -8.54 16.72
C LEU A 261 25.74 -7.37 17.55
N LYS A 262 24.95 -6.32 17.75
CA LYS A 262 25.32 -5.19 18.60
C LYS A 262 25.40 -5.61 20.07
N LYS A 263 24.43 -6.40 20.58
CA LYS A 263 24.50 -6.96 21.95
C LYS A 263 25.77 -7.78 22.19
N ARG A 264 26.28 -8.44 21.15
CA ARG A 264 27.52 -9.23 21.19
C ARG A 264 28.78 -8.41 20.89
N ASN A 265 28.67 -7.08 20.73
CA ASN A 265 29.76 -6.18 20.36
C ASN A 265 30.43 -6.54 19.01
N ILE A 266 29.69 -7.17 18.09
CA ILE A 266 30.18 -7.52 16.75
C ILE A 266 30.08 -6.33 15.81
N ILE A 267 28.99 -5.56 15.90
CA ILE A 267 28.80 -4.30 15.18
C ILE A 267 28.56 -3.15 16.15
N LYS A 268 28.81 -1.90 15.72
CA LYS A 268 28.62 -0.71 16.56
C LYS A 268 27.30 0.00 16.27
N GLU A 269 26.88 0.01 15.02
CA GLU A 269 25.72 0.73 14.53
C GLU A 269 24.61 -0.21 14.09
N LEU A 270 23.37 0.25 14.13
CA LEU A 270 22.21 -0.48 13.64
C LEU A 270 21.94 -0.09 12.18
N THR A 271 21.50 -1.05 11.39
CA THR A 271 21.06 -0.80 10.01
C THR A 271 19.79 -1.58 9.72
N LEU A 272 19.00 -1.06 8.79
CA LEU A 272 17.83 -1.73 8.20
C LEU A 272 18.18 -2.44 6.88
N SER A 273 19.36 -2.13 6.29
CA SER A 273 19.82 -2.70 5.03
C SER A 273 20.55 -4.01 5.25
N ASN A 274 20.16 -5.06 4.50
CA ASN A 274 20.88 -6.33 4.51
C ASN A 274 22.31 -6.18 3.95
N ASP A 275 22.49 -5.37 2.91
CA ASP A 275 23.81 -5.17 2.27
C ASP A 275 24.77 -4.44 3.20
N GLU A 276 24.30 -3.37 3.86
CA GLU A 276 25.10 -2.67 4.88
C GLU A 276 25.46 -3.57 6.05
N LEU A 277 24.54 -4.46 6.47
CA LEU A 277 24.80 -5.38 7.55
C LEU A 277 25.89 -6.40 7.19
N VAL A 278 25.84 -6.93 5.96
CA VAL A 278 26.90 -7.80 5.42
C VAL A 278 28.24 -7.06 5.40
N ASP A 279 28.26 -5.83 4.91
CA ASP A 279 29.48 -5.00 4.87
C ASP A 279 30.06 -4.76 6.28
N MET A 280 29.21 -4.46 7.26
CA MET A 280 29.63 -4.28 8.67
C MET A 280 30.24 -5.54 9.29
N ILE A 281 29.79 -6.73 8.87
CA ILE A 281 30.31 -8.01 9.36
C ILE A 281 31.61 -8.39 8.64
N CYS A 282 31.68 -8.16 7.31
CA CYS A 282 32.80 -8.63 6.49
C CYS A 282 34.01 -7.67 6.48
N ARG A 283 33.85 -6.39 6.88
CA ARG A 283 34.94 -5.41 6.95
C ARG A 283 35.73 -5.41 8.27
N LYS A 284 35.69 -6.53 8.99
CA LYS A 284 36.55 -6.72 10.17
C LYS A 284 37.87 -7.35 9.85
#